data_83bca8ce171a83fdcf5a5fdc35fb273a
#
_entry.id   83bca8ce171a83fdcf5a5fdc35fb273a
#
_cell.length_a   1.000
_cell.length_b   1.000
_cell.length_c   1.000
_cell.angle_alpha   90.00
_cell.angle_beta   90.00
_cell.angle_gamma   90.00
#
_symmetry.space_group_name_H-M   'P 1'
#
loop_
_entity.id
_entity.type
_entity.pdbx_description
1 polymer ?
#
loop_
_entity_poly.entity_id
_entity_poly.type
_entity_poly.pdbx_seq_one_letter_code
_entity_poly.pdbx_strand_id
1 'polypeptide(L)'
;MNDLYNLQRFVDAQHSIYDQALAELQAGRKHSHWMWFIFPQIAGLGHSAMAQRYAIQNRDEAVAYLGHALLGPRLRACAEALMQHAGRPARQILGSPDDIKLRSSMTLFDAVAPEARIYRRVLDAFFDGEPDPATLSRLQTPSP
;
A
#
# COMPACT_ATOMS: atom_id res chain seq x y z
N MET A 1 10.81 -12.46 19.98
CA MET A 1 10.72 -11.15 19.37
C MET A 1 9.28 -10.67 19.39
N ASN A 2 9.09 -9.42 19.73
CA ASN A 2 7.77 -8.83 19.79
C ASN A 2 7.32 -8.35 18.41
N ASP A 3 6.24 -8.93 17.92
CA ASP A 3 5.54 -8.40 16.75
C ASP A 3 4.42 -7.48 17.27
N LEU A 4 4.83 -6.31 17.69
CA LEU A 4 3.98 -5.34 18.38
C LEU A 4 2.72 -4.97 17.60
N TYR A 5 2.84 -4.92 16.27
CA TYR A 5 1.74 -4.51 15.38
C TYR A 5 1.10 -5.68 14.66
N ASN A 6 1.48 -6.91 15.02
CA ASN A 6 1.02 -8.12 14.35
C ASN A 6 1.27 -8.04 12.84
N LEU A 7 2.48 -7.67 12.43
CA LEU A 7 2.86 -7.61 11.02
C LEU A 7 2.91 -9.00 10.40
N GLN A 8 2.97 -10.05 11.21
CA GLN A 8 2.93 -11.43 10.75
C GLN A 8 1.66 -11.70 9.91
N ARG A 9 0.56 -11.00 10.19
CA ARG A 9 -0.66 -11.17 9.40
C ARG A 9 -0.43 -10.84 7.91
N PHE A 10 0.41 -9.84 7.63
CA PHE A 10 0.78 -9.51 6.25
C PHE A 10 1.70 -10.56 5.65
N VAL A 11 2.68 -11.03 6.41
CA VAL A 11 3.61 -12.06 5.95
C VAL A 11 2.83 -13.33 5.58
N ASP A 12 1.91 -13.75 6.45
CA ASP A 12 1.08 -14.94 6.21
C ASP A 12 0.21 -14.76 4.97
N ALA A 13 -0.45 -13.60 4.83
CA ALA A 13 -1.32 -13.33 3.69
C ALA A 13 -0.53 -13.32 2.37
N GLN A 14 0.69 -12.78 2.39
CA GLN A 14 1.53 -12.68 1.19
C GLN A 14 2.22 -13.97 0.82
N HIS A 15 2.34 -14.92 1.75
CA HIS A 15 3.18 -16.11 1.58
C HIS A 15 2.88 -16.87 0.28
N SER A 16 1.61 -17.07 -0.05
CA SER A 16 1.21 -17.88 -1.21
C SER A 16 0.82 -17.04 -2.42
N ILE A 17 0.81 -15.70 -2.31
CA ILE A 17 0.27 -14.84 -3.37
C ILE A 17 1.25 -13.76 -3.85
N TYR A 18 2.29 -13.46 -3.09
CA TYR A 18 3.18 -12.33 -3.42
C TYR A 18 3.76 -12.43 -4.82
N ASP A 19 4.30 -13.59 -5.20
CA ASP A 19 4.92 -13.76 -6.52
C ASP A 19 3.92 -13.53 -7.64
N GLN A 20 2.69 -13.99 -7.45
CA GLN A 20 1.62 -13.78 -8.43
C GLN A 20 1.21 -12.29 -8.49
N ALA A 21 1.08 -11.64 -7.34
CA ALA A 21 0.75 -10.22 -7.29
C ALA A 21 1.82 -9.39 -8.02
N LEU A 22 3.09 -9.67 -7.75
CA LEU A 22 4.19 -8.96 -8.42
C LEU A 22 4.17 -9.21 -9.92
N ALA A 23 3.93 -10.45 -10.36
CA ALA A 23 3.85 -10.79 -11.78
C ALA A 23 2.69 -10.05 -12.47
N GLU A 24 1.54 -9.94 -11.80
CA GLU A 24 0.40 -9.19 -12.34
C GLU A 24 0.72 -7.70 -12.46
N LEU A 25 1.40 -7.13 -11.48
CA LEU A 25 1.84 -5.73 -11.54
C LEU A 25 2.87 -5.51 -12.65
N GLN A 26 3.81 -6.43 -12.82
CA GLN A 26 4.79 -6.35 -13.89
C GLN A 26 4.13 -6.44 -15.27
N ALA A 27 3.08 -7.26 -15.38
CA ALA A 27 2.29 -7.37 -16.61
C ALA A 27 1.37 -6.17 -16.84
N GLY A 28 1.16 -5.34 -15.82
CA GLY A 28 0.29 -4.16 -15.91
C GLY A 28 -1.18 -4.49 -15.88
N ARG A 29 -1.56 -5.61 -15.27
CA ARG A 29 -2.96 -6.03 -15.18
C ARG A 29 -3.21 -6.96 -14.00
N LYS A 30 -3.99 -6.44 -13.02
CA LYS A 30 -4.36 -7.19 -11.84
C LYS A 30 -5.50 -8.17 -12.16
N HIS A 31 -5.36 -9.42 -11.73
CA HIS A 31 -6.36 -10.47 -11.89
C HIS A 31 -6.85 -11.03 -10.56
N SER A 32 -5.98 -11.12 -9.55
CA SER A 32 -6.25 -11.78 -8.28
C SER A 32 -6.58 -10.79 -7.18
N HIS A 33 -7.05 -11.29 -6.04
CA HIS A 33 -7.55 -10.47 -4.93
C HIS A 33 -6.49 -10.37 -3.84
N TRP A 34 -5.67 -9.32 -3.87
CA TRP A 34 -4.56 -9.15 -2.94
C TRP A 34 -4.35 -7.71 -2.46
N MET A 35 -5.20 -6.78 -2.86
CA MET A 35 -4.96 -5.35 -2.64
C MET A 35 -4.78 -4.99 -1.16
N TRP A 36 -5.59 -5.57 -0.26
CA TRP A 36 -5.61 -5.24 1.17
C TRP A 36 -4.25 -5.42 1.85
N PHE A 37 -3.49 -6.46 1.46
CA PHE A 37 -2.24 -6.80 2.13
C PHE A 37 -0.99 -6.62 1.27
N ILE A 38 -1.13 -6.21 0.03
CA ILE A 38 0.00 -5.82 -0.83
C ILE A 38 0.20 -4.31 -0.78
N PHE A 39 -0.89 -3.53 -0.81
CA PHE A 39 -0.87 -2.08 -0.67
C PHE A 39 -1.80 -1.67 0.48
N PRO A 40 -1.38 -1.88 1.74
CA PRO A 40 -2.27 -1.62 2.86
C PRO A 40 -2.55 -0.13 3.04
N GLN A 41 -3.72 0.16 3.61
CA GLN A 41 -4.20 1.52 3.87
C GLN A 41 -4.25 1.80 5.37
N ILE A 42 -4.31 3.10 5.72
CA ILE A 42 -4.57 3.51 7.11
C ILE A 42 -5.97 3.03 7.53
N ALA A 43 -6.12 2.73 8.82
CA ALA A 43 -7.38 2.29 9.39
C ALA A 43 -8.47 3.34 9.22
N GLY A 44 -9.70 2.87 9.03
CA GLY A 44 -10.89 3.73 8.97
C GLY A 44 -11.36 4.09 7.57
N LEU A 45 -10.60 3.77 6.53
CA LEU A 45 -10.99 4.07 5.15
C LEU A 45 -11.90 3.02 4.57
N GLY A 46 -11.65 1.74 4.86
CA GLY A 46 -12.48 0.64 4.38
C GLY A 46 -13.27 0.01 5.52
N HIS A 47 -14.41 -0.60 5.20
CA HIS A 47 -15.31 -1.16 6.19
C HIS A 47 -15.50 -2.67 6.07
N SER A 48 -14.99 -3.31 5.01
CA SER A 48 -15.06 -4.75 4.88
C SER A 48 -14.20 -5.45 5.93
N ALA A 49 -14.47 -6.74 6.19
CA ALA A 49 -13.66 -7.52 7.11
C ALA A 49 -12.19 -7.55 6.70
N MET A 50 -11.90 -7.70 5.40
CA MET A 50 -10.52 -7.70 4.88
C MET A 50 -9.85 -6.33 5.06
N ALA A 51 -10.57 -5.25 4.78
CA ALA A 51 -10.02 -3.90 4.95
C ALA A 51 -9.66 -3.63 6.41
N GLN A 52 -10.52 -4.07 7.35
CA GLN A 52 -10.25 -3.89 8.78
C GLN A 52 -9.11 -4.77 9.26
N ARG A 53 -9.03 -6.02 8.78
CA ARG A 53 -8.01 -6.98 9.18
C ARG A 53 -6.59 -6.51 8.81
N TYR A 54 -6.44 -5.89 7.64
CA TYR A 54 -5.14 -5.47 7.12
C TYR A 54 -4.91 -3.97 7.22
N ALA A 55 -5.74 -3.25 7.95
CA ALA A 55 -5.56 -1.81 8.15
C ALA A 55 -4.31 -1.51 8.98
N ILE A 56 -3.57 -0.49 8.57
CA ILE A 56 -2.45 0.06 9.34
C ILE A 56 -3.03 1.02 10.37
N GLN A 57 -2.81 0.76 11.66
CA GLN A 57 -3.51 1.47 12.72
C GLN A 57 -3.04 2.90 12.93
N ASN A 58 -1.74 3.15 12.72
CA ASN A 58 -1.17 4.47 12.98
C ASN A 58 0.16 4.62 12.24
N ARG A 59 0.77 5.81 12.40
CA ARG A 59 2.07 6.13 11.80
C ARG A 59 3.16 5.14 12.23
N ASP A 60 3.19 4.76 13.49
CA ASP A 60 4.22 3.86 14.02
C ASP A 60 4.16 2.48 13.36
N GLU A 61 2.96 1.97 13.12
CA GLU A 61 2.80 0.69 12.39
C GLU A 61 3.29 0.82 10.95
N ALA A 62 2.99 1.93 10.28
CA ALA A 62 3.46 2.16 8.91
C ALA A 62 4.99 2.19 8.85
N VAL A 63 5.63 2.85 9.81
CA VAL A 63 7.09 2.86 9.91
C VAL A 63 7.63 1.46 10.15
N ALA A 64 7.00 0.70 11.06
CA ALA A 64 7.40 -0.68 11.35
C ALA A 64 7.24 -1.59 10.12
N TYR A 65 6.18 -1.39 9.35
CA TYR A 65 5.94 -2.12 8.09
C TYR A 65 7.11 -1.91 7.11
N LEU A 66 7.50 -0.66 6.90
CA LEU A 66 8.59 -0.33 5.99
C LEU A 66 9.95 -0.85 6.49
N GLY A 67 10.14 -0.90 7.81
CA GLY A 67 11.36 -1.42 8.42
C GLY A 67 11.41 -2.94 8.50
N HIS A 68 10.31 -3.64 8.21
CA HIS A 68 10.27 -5.09 8.25
C HIS A 68 11.11 -5.66 7.11
N ALA A 69 11.96 -6.66 7.43
CA ALA A 69 12.93 -7.20 6.47
C ALA A 69 12.30 -7.79 5.20
N LEU A 70 11.05 -8.23 5.27
CA LEU A 70 10.33 -8.82 4.15
C LEU A 70 9.33 -7.84 3.55
N LEU A 71 8.49 -7.20 4.38
CA LEU A 71 7.37 -6.39 3.93
C LEU A 71 7.80 -5.10 3.26
N GLY A 72 8.81 -4.43 3.82
CA GLY A 72 9.32 -3.18 3.25
C GLY A 72 9.83 -3.36 1.82
N PRO A 73 10.78 -4.29 1.59
CA PRO A 73 11.27 -4.54 0.23
C PRO A 73 10.18 -5.02 -0.73
N ARG A 74 9.21 -5.81 -0.28
CA ARG A 74 8.11 -6.27 -1.14
C ARG A 74 7.21 -5.12 -1.57
N LEU A 75 6.87 -4.23 -0.67
CA LEU A 75 6.06 -3.05 -1.01
C LEU A 75 6.79 -2.19 -2.05
N ARG A 76 8.08 -1.95 -1.82
CA ARG A 76 8.89 -1.18 -2.75
C ARG A 76 8.94 -1.84 -4.13
N ALA A 77 9.16 -3.15 -4.20
CA ALA A 77 9.20 -3.88 -5.46
C ALA A 77 7.87 -3.77 -6.21
N CYS A 78 6.75 -3.86 -5.51
CA CYS A 78 5.43 -3.71 -6.12
C CYS A 78 5.20 -2.29 -6.65
N ALA A 79 5.62 -1.27 -5.89
CA ALA A 79 5.53 0.12 -6.34
C ALA A 79 6.41 0.36 -7.58
N GLU A 80 7.61 -0.19 -7.59
CA GLU A 80 8.52 -0.06 -8.75
C GLU A 80 7.94 -0.77 -9.99
N ALA A 81 7.29 -1.92 -9.80
CA ALA A 81 6.62 -2.63 -10.90
C ALA A 81 5.53 -1.75 -11.53
N LEU A 82 4.74 -1.05 -10.71
CA LEU A 82 3.74 -0.11 -11.20
C LEU A 82 4.36 1.01 -12.03
N MET A 83 5.51 1.51 -11.62
CA MET A 83 6.18 2.62 -12.33
C MET A 83 6.58 2.26 -13.76
N GLN A 84 6.73 0.98 -14.09
CA GLN A 84 6.98 0.53 -15.46
C GLN A 84 5.82 0.85 -16.38
N HIS A 85 4.64 1.11 -15.82
CA HIS A 85 3.42 1.41 -16.56
C HIS A 85 2.99 2.88 -16.42
N ALA A 86 3.90 3.75 -15.99
CA ALA A 86 3.63 5.18 -15.89
C ALA A 86 3.11 5.71 -17.25
N GLY A 87 2.08 6.55 -17.20
CA GLY A 87 1.40 7.02 -18.40
C GLY A 87 0.08 6.31 -18.68
N ARG A 88 -0.15 5.15 -18.04
CA ARG A 88 -1.45 4.47 -18.10
C ARG A 88 -2.25 4.82 -16.84
N PRO A 89 -3.60 4.90 -16.93
CA PRO A 89 -4.42 5.12 -15.74
C PRO A 89 -4.28 3.95 -14.76
N ALA A 90 -4.20 4.25 -13.45
CA ALA A 90 -4.15 3.21 -12.42
C ALA A 90 -5.37 2.27 -12.51
N ARG A 91 -6.54 2.82 -12.84
CA ARG A 91 -7.76 2.05 -13.00
C ARG A 91 -7.63 0.96 -14.07
N GLN A 92 -6.89 1.23 -15.14
CA GLN A 92 -6.68 0.26 -16.21
C GLN A 92 -5.84 -0.93 -15.73
N ILE A 93 -4.91 -0.68 -14.81
CA ILE A 93 -4.02 -1.72 -14.25
C ILE A 93 -4.70 -2.49 -13.13
N LEU A 94 -5.38 -1.80 -12.23
CA LEU A 94 -5.87 -2.36 -10.97
C LEU A 94 -7.38 -2.56 -10.93
N GLY A 95 -8.13 -1.84 -11.76
CA GLY A 95 -9.58 -1.77 -11.63
C GLY A 95 -10.00 -0.78 -10.55
N SER A 96 -11.29 -0.61 -10.37
CA SER A 96 -11.86 0.27 -9.35
C SER A 96 -12.67 -0.57 -8.37
N PRO A 97 -12.58 -0.36 -7.04
CA PRO A 97 -11.95 0.78 -6.36
C PRO A 97 -10.47 0.61 -6.00
N ASP A 98 -9.78 -0.40 -6.54
CA ASP A 98 -8.39 -0.67 -6.18
C ASP A 98 -7.45 0.49 -6.57
N ASP A 99 -7.75 1.22 -7.63
CA ASP A 99 -7.02 2.42 -8.00
C ASP A 99 -7.05 3.48 -6.89
N ILE A 100 -8.21 3.67 -6.26
CA ILE A 100 -8.37 4.61 -5.15
C ILE A 100 -7.60 4.11 -3.92
N LYS A 101 -7.62 2.81 -3.67
CA LYS A 101 -6.87 2.21 -2.56
C LYS A 101 -5.36 2.39 -2.73
N LEU A 102 -4.87 2.31 -3.97
CA LEU A 102 -3.45 2.57 -4.25
C LEU A 102 -3.07 3.99 -3.85
N ARG A 103 -3.90 4.98 -4.20
CA ARG A 103 -3.66 6.37 -3.84
C ARG A 103 -3.55 6.52 -2.32
N SER A 104 -4.47 5.93 -1.57
CA SER A 104 -4.45 5.95 -0.12
C SER A 104 -3.18 5.30 0.45
N SER A 105 -2.81 4.14 -0.06
CA SER A 105 -1.61 3.41 0.38
C SER A 105 -0.34 4.21 0.12
N MET A 106 -0.19 4.75 -1.08
CA MET A 106 1.01 5.52 -1.44
C MET A 106 1.10 6.81 -0.64
N THR A 107 -0.03 7.44 -0.35
CA THR A 107 -0.09 8.62 0.52
C THR A 107 0.42 8.29 1.92
N LEU A 108 -0.03 7.15 2.48
CA LEU A 108 0.39 6.70 3.80
C LEU A 108 1.91 6.53 3.88
N PHE A 109 2.49 5.78 2.96
CA PHE A 109 3.91 5.45 3.03
C PHE A 109 4.81 6.63 2.61
N ASP A 110 4.36 7.47 1.70
CA ASP A 110 5.07 8.71 1.39
C ASP A 110 5.11 9.64 2.61
N ALA A 111 4.01 9.74 3.33
CA ALA A 111 3.92 10.63 4.50
C ALA A 111 4.87 10.19 5.62
N VAL A 112 5.08 8.88 5.80
CA VAL A 112 5.95 8.38 6.88
C VAL A 112 7.40 8.18 6.43
N ALA A 113 7.66 8.10 5.12
CA ALA A 113 9.01 7.88 4.59
C ALA A 113 9.21 8.66 3.28
N PRO A 114 9.14 10.01 3.33
CA PRO A 114 9.30 10.81 2.10
C PRO A 114 10.67 10.63 1.46
N GLU A 115 11.69 10.27 2.23
CA GLU A 115 13.05 10.02 1.74
C GLU A 115 13.13 8.81 0.82
N ALA A 116 12.17 7.88 0.89
CA ALA A 116 12.11 6.72 0.01
C ALA A 116 11.82 7.11 -1.45
N ARG A 117 11.06 8.18 -1.65
CA ARG A 117 10.71 8.79 -2.94
C ARG A 117 9.83 7.95 -3.85
N ILE A 118 9.90 6.63 -3.80
CA ILE A 118 9.14 5.76 -4.71
C ILE A 118 7.63 5.95 -4.56
N TYR A 119 7.14 6.11 -3.33
CA TYR A 119 5.70 6.27 -3.11
C TYR A 119 5.20 7.59 -3.65
N ARG A 120 6.01 8.64 -3.53
CA ARG A 120 5.71 9.94 -4.15
C ARG A 120 5.68 9.85 -5.67
N ARG A 121 6.63 9.10 -6.25
CA ARG A 121 6.66 8.90 -7.70
C ARG A 121 5.40 8.23 -8.22
N VAL A 122 4.86 7.26 -7.47
CA VAL A 122 3.60 6.61 -7.84
C VAL A 122 2.46 7.63 -7.82
N LEU A 123 2.39 8.47 -6.78
CA LEU A 123 1.40 9.53 -6.72
C LEU A 123 1.52 10.49 -7.91
N ASP A 124 2.73 10.90 -8.25
CA ASP A 124 2.97 11.81 -9.37
C ASP A 124 2.57 11.16 -10.70
N ALA A 125 2.91 9.88 -10.89
CA ALA A 125 2.68 9.20 -12.17
C ALA A 125 1.22 8.84 -12.41
N PHE A 126 0.47 8.50 -11.36
CA PHE A 126 -0.88 7.94 -11.53
C PHE A 126 -1.99 8.83 -10.97
N PHE A 127 -1.67 9.84 -10.17
CA PHE A 127 -2.67 10.65 -9.47
C PHE A 127 -2.36 12.16 -9.53
N ASP A 128 -1.56 12.59 -10.50
CA ASP A 128 -1.16 14.00 -10.67
C ASP A 128 -0.51 14.60 -9.43
N GLY A 129 0.15 13.76 -8.63
CA GLY A 129 0.81 14.20 -7.41
C GLY A 129 -0.12 14.48 -6.25
N GLU A 130 -1.43 14.22 -6.39
CA GLU A 130 -2.40 14.55 -5.35
C GLU A 130 -2.52 13.44 -4.32
N PRO A 131 -2.14 13.70 -3.06
CA PRO A 131 -2.31 12.71 -2.00
C PRO A 131 -3.78 12.55 -1.63
N ASP A 132 -4.09 11.43 -0.94
CA ASP A 132 -5.42 11.19 -0.42
C ASP A 132 -5.65 12.04 0.86
N PRO A 133 -6.58 13.02 0.84
CA PRO A 133 -6.80 13.86 2.00
C PRO A 133 -7.28 13.10 3.24
N ALA A 134 -8.09 12.05 3.05
CA ALA A 134 -8.59 11.25 4.16
C ALA A 134 -7.45 10.53 4.89
N THR A 135 -6.47 10.02 4.15
CA THR A 135 -5.29 9.38 4.75
C THR A 135 -4.49 10.38 5.58
N LEU A 136 -4.22 11.57 5.02
CA LEU A 136 -3.47 12.60 5.72
C LEU A 136 -4.18 13.04 7.01
N SER A 137 -5.48 13.19 6.93
CA SER A 137 -6.28 13.56 8.10
C SER A 137 -6.18 12.52 9.21
N ARG A 138 -6.23 11.24 8.87
CA ARG A 138 -6.13 10.16 9.86
C ARG A 138 -4.74 10.06 10.47
N LEU A 139 -3.69 10.39 9.73
CA LEU A 139 -2.32 10.41 10.26
C LEU A 139 -2.10 11.54 11.26
N GLN A 140 -2.85 12.62 11.17
CA GLN A 140 -2.76 13.76 12.08
C GLN A 140 -3.55 13.55 13.37
N THR A 141 -4.49 12.58 13.38
CA THR A 141 -5.28 12.27 14.56
C THR A 141 -4.40 11.54 15.57
N PRO A 142 -4.26 12.05 16.82
CA PRO A 142 -3.47 11.32 17.82
C PRO A 142 -4.08 9.96 18.11
N SER A 143 -3.20 8.96 18.31
CA SER A 143 -3.66 7.65 18.76
C SER A 143 -4.21 7.77 20.18
N PRO A 144 -5.34 7.11 20.47
CA PRO A 144 -5.89 7.12 21.84
C PRO A 144 -4.97 6.43 22.84
#